data_998b6cdf8c5c85578cb07a76ca3ed455
#
_entry.id   998b6cdf8c5c85578cb07a76ca3ed455
#
_cell.length_a   1.000
_cell.length_b   1.000
_cell.length_c   1.000
_cell.angle_alpha   90.00
_cell.angle_beta   90.00
_cell.angle_gamma   90.00
#
_symmetry.space_group_name_H-M   'P 1'
#
loop_
_entity.id
_entity.type
_entity.pdbx_description
1 polymer ?
#
loop_
_entity_poly.entity_id
_entity_poly.type
_entity_poly.pdbx_seq_one_letter_code
_entity_poly.pdbx_strand_id
1 'polypeptide(L)'
;MSSYAHSEITIEEGLNDIYNVRLDDAENKFRSYQVQYPDDIKGYFYESMIYFYKAGTTRDENYYGKYLELTNNVIEKCENALDKNDSDVDALFYKGAAHSYRSLIMLMLNKSLLKAADNGNDGYRILKKITQKYPDYYDAYMGLGLFKIAISFIPEKFQWLLSLIGIEGGLKDGLEMLRTASEKAKFNKIDAKVFLAVFLIHEKEELNTEPLNILKNLVNDFPESPAIRMLYGGFLVQICRVDDGVKQFEIALNLNKFSLQKELNKGIYSFLGTAYFRKNDFNKAALNLEESFKYMLDEDRYNLTMNLLGISYEMIGRRDLAIEKYKAARDKYIEERDGEAEKLYLRYSLERMKTAINELDSLMIIAINEKETGDYDKSLNTFNEIAENKWLEKYTNDDLRIRYYYELGILYTFRKENDKAIECFNKSIKINPPGELWLIPHSYFELGKIYYRAGNKEMGDKMFDKVFEYKDYDFRNFLEMRVRNFLDK
;
A
#
# COMPACT_ATOMS: atom_id res chain seq x y z
N MET A 1 -32.68 6.88 45.40
CA MET A 1 -32.14 5.93 44.37
C MET A 1 -31.93 6.73 43.11
N SER A 2 -30.70 7.08 42.84
CA SER A 2 -30.35 7.80 41.62
C SER A 2 -30.39 6.81 40.45
N SER A 3 -31.34 7.00 39.53
CA SER A 3 -31.33 6.28 38.27
C SER A 3 -30.16 6.84 37.47
N TYR A 4 -29.04 6.10 37.44
CA TYR A 4 -28.06 6.28 36.38
C TYR A 4 -28.81 5.89 35.08
N ALA A 5 -29.20 6.91 34.33
CA ALA A 5 -29.56 6.69 32.94
C ALA A 5 -28.32 6.09 32.26
N HIS A 6 -28.33 4.78 31.99
CA HIS A 6 -27.37 4.18 31.10
C HIS A 6 -27.54 4.91 29.76
N SER A 7 -26.54 5.68 29.36
CA SER A 7 -26.50 6.24 28.02
C SER A 7 -26.58 5.08 27.04
N GLU A 8 -27.47 5.16 26.09
CA GLU A 8 -27.65 4.16 25.02
C GLU A 8 -26.31 4.08 24.24
N ILE A 9 -25.68 2.90 24.25
CA ILE A 9 -24.42 2.67 23.54
C ILE A 9 -24.74 2.50 22.06
N THR A 10 -24.04 3.26 21.21
CA THR A 10 -24.22 3.18 19.75
C THR A 10 -23.09 2.44 19.05
N ILE A 11 -23.37 1.93 17.86
CA ILE A 11 -22.33 1.33 16.99
C ILE A 11 -21.29 2.36 16.62
N GLU A 12 -21.68 3.61 16.38
CA GLU A 12 -20.81 4.72 16.00
C GLU A 12 -19.75 5.02 17.07
N GLU A 13 -20.08 4.89 18.35
CA GLU A 13 -19.11 5.07 19.44
C GLU A 13 -18.02 3.98 19.44
N GLY A 14 -18.42 2.73 19.19
CA GLY A 14 -17.46 1.63 19.02
C GLY A 14 -16.59 1.78 17.78
N LEU A 15 -17.15 2.22 16.66
CA LEU A 15 -16.40 2.54 15.44
C LEU A 15 -15.40 3.68 15.65
N ASN A 16 -15.80 4.73 16.39
CA ASN A 16 -14.88 5.81 16.73
C ASN A 16 -13.65 5.31 17.52
N ASP A 17 -13.84 4.33 18.40
CA ASP A 17 -12.73 3.72 19.12
C ASP A 17 -11.84 2.86 18.20
N ILE A 18 -12.41 2.13 17.23
CA ILE A 18 -11.63 1.42 16.20
C ILE A 18 -10.73 2.40 15.45
N TYR A 19 -11.28 3.51 14.95
CA TYR A 19 -10.52 4.49 14.17
C TYR A 19 -9.43 5.21 14.99
N ASN A 20 -9.60 5.31 16.30
CA ASN A 20 -8.58 5.79 17.23
C ASN A 20 -7.65 4.67 17.77
N VAL A 21 -7.75 3.44 17.27
CA VAL A 21 -6.94 2.27 17.65
C VAL A 21 -7.12 1.90 19.15
N ARG A 22 -8.29 2.14 19.71
CA ARG A 22 -8.72 1.73 21.07
C ARG A 22 -9.54 0.44 21.00
N LEU A 23 -8.92 -0.65 20.51
CA LEU A 23 -9.65 -1.87 20.16
C LEU A 23 -10.34 -2.54 21.35
N ASP A 24 -9.77 -2.49 22.55
CA ASP A 24 -10.38 -3.10 23.73
C ASP A 24 -11.59 -2.28 24.23
N ASP A 25 -11.55 -0.96 24.12
CA ASP A 25 -12.71 -0.09 24.43
C ASP A 25 -13.85 -0.34 23.43
N ALA A 26 -13.50 -0.46 22.14
CA ALA A 26 -14.46 -0.79 21.09
C ALA A 26 -15.10 -2.18 21.33
N GLU A 27 -14.31 -3.20 21.70
CA GLU A 27 -14.80 -4.55 22.03
C GLU A 27 -15.82 -4.51 23.17
N ASN A 28 -15.50 -3.79 24.25
CA ASN A 28 -16.40 -3.65 25.39
C ASN A 28 -17.72 -2.96 25.00
N LYS A 29 -17.68 -1.94 24.14
CA LYS A 29 -18.88 -1.27 23.65
C LYS A 29 -19.75 -2.20 22.79
N PHE A 30 -19.15 -2.94 21.85
CA PHE A 30 -19.92 -3.87 21.02
C PHE A 30 -20.54 -5.00 21.81
N ARG A 31 -19.85 -5.54 22.82
CA ARG A 31 -20.43 -6.53 23.74
C ARG A 31 -21.59 -5.95 24.56
N SER A 32 -21.45 -4.73 25.04
CA SER A 32 -22.51 -4.05 25.76
C SER A 32 -23.72 -3.78 24.85
N TYR A 33 -23.48 -3.42 23.58
CA TYR A 33 -24.50 -3.27 22.55
C TYR A 33 -25.27 -4.58 22.31
N GLN A 34 -24.56 -5.72 22.23
CA GLN A 34 -25.19 -7.06 22.08
C GLN A 34 -26.10 -7.41 23.26
N VAL A 35 -25.74 -7.00 24.47
CA VAL A 35 -26.59 -7.21 25.66
C VAL A 35 -27.87 -6.37 25.56
N GLN A 36 -27.79 -5.15 25.05
CA GLN A 36 -28.95 -4.25 24.87
C GLN A 36 -29.82 -4.68 23.67
N TYR A 37 -29.18 -5.15 22.60
CA TYR A 37 -29.83 -5.48 21.33
C TYR A 37 -29.40 -6.88 20.84
N PRO A 38 -29.84 -7.97 21.50
CA PRO A 38 -29.34 -9.33 21.22
C PRO A 38 -29.71 -9.86 19.83
N ASP A 39 -30.71 -9.30 19.20
CA ASP A 39 -31.15 -9.68 17.85
C ASP A 39 -30.53 -8.81 16.75
N ASP A 40 -29.86 -7.70 17.10
CA ASP A 40 -29.17 -6.85 16.11
C ASP A 40 -27.80 -7.42 15.74
N ILE A 41 -27.66 -7.78 14.46
CA ILE A 41 -26.45 -8.40 13.90
C ILE A 41 -25.24 -7.47 14.00
N LYS A 42 -25.44 -6.15 14.01
CA LYS A 42 -24.37 -5.12 14.01
C LYS A 42 -23.36 -5.33 15.14
N GLY A 43 -23.83 -5.49 16.36
CA GLY A 43 -22.97 -5.68 17.51
C GLY A 43 -22.02 -6.87 17.37
N TYR A 44 -22.51 -7.99 16.87
CA TYR A 44 -21.73 -9.20 16.62
C TYR A 44 -20.74 -9.04 15.48
N PHE A 45 -21.16 -8.39 14.39
CA PHE A 45 -20.28 -8.12 13.25
C PHE A 45 -19.12 -7.23 13.66
N TYR A 46 -19.38 -6.10 14.33
CA TYR A 46 -18.30 -5.18 14.72
C TYR A 46 -17.42 -5.72 15.83
N GLU A 47 -17.90 -6.55 16.74
CA GLU A 47 -17.02 -7.32 17.63
C GLU A 47 -16.06 -8.22 16.84
N SER A 48 -16.56 -8.90 15.78
CA SER A 48 -15.68 -9.72 14.95
C SER A 48 -14.58 -8.90 14.27
N MET A 49 -14.88 -7.64 13.90
CA MET A 49 -13.89 -6.75 13.28
C MET A 49 -12.73 -6.40 14.22
N ILE A 50 -12.93 -6.38 15.55
CA ILE A 50 -11.83 -6.22 16.50
C ILE A 50 -10.80 -7.34 16.32
N TYR A 51 -11.26 -8.57 16.19
CA TYR A 51 -10.38 -9.73 16.00
C TYR A 51 -9.80 -9.81 14.58
N PHE A 52 -10.49 -9.24 13.57
CA PHE A 52 -9.92 -9.02 12.25
C PHE A 52 -8.67 -8.12 12.33
N TYR A 53 -8.78 -6.97 13.00
CA TYR A 53 -7.65 -6.06 13.18
C TYR A 53 -6.54 -6.66 14.05
N LYS A 54 -6.88 -7.30 15.18
CA LYS A 54 -5.92 -7.98 16.05
C LYS A 54 -5.17 -9.07 15.27
N ALA A 55 -5.86 -9.95 14.55
CA ALA A 55 -5.25 -11.01 13.76
C ALA A 55 -4.40 -10.47 12.61
N GLY A 56 -4.89 -9.45 11.90
CA GLY A 56 -4.17 -8.84 10.77
C GLY A 56 -2.86 -8.16 11.17
N THR A 57 -2.81 -7.54 12.35
CA THR A 57 -1.63 -6.84 12.86
C THR A 57 -0.63 -7.76 13.54
N THR A 58 -1.10 -8.69 14.38
CA THR A 58 -0.24 -9.57 15.19
C THR A 58 0.09 -10.90 14.51
N ARG A 59 -0.70 -11.31 13.50
CA ARG A 59 -0.68 -12.64 12.87
C ARG A 59 -0.89 -13.81 13.87
N ASP A 60 -1.46 -13.53 15.05
CA ASP A 60 -1.71 -14.54 16.08
C ASP A 60 -2.89 -15.44 15.66
N GLU A 61 -2.63 -16.76 15.63
CA GLU A 61 -3.60 -17.79 15.27
C GLU A 61 -4.80 -17.83 16.23
N ASN A 62 -4.62 -17.45 17.50
CA ASN A 62 -5.73 -17.39 18.44
C ASN A 62 -6.72 -16.28 18.07
N TYR A 63 -6.21 -15.09 17.69
CA TYR A 63 -7.08 -14.02 17.20
C TYR A 63 -7.73 -14.38 15.88
N TYR A 64 -7.02 -15.04 14.98
CA TYR A 64 -7.60 -15.54 13.73
C TYR A 64 -8.68 -16.58 13.98
N GLY A 65 -8.44 -17.55 14.87
CA GLY A 65 -9.42 -18.56 15.27
C GLY A 65 -10.68 -17.91 15.88
N LYS A 66 -10.49 -16.93 16.78
CA LYS A 66 -11.61 -16.19 17.38
C LYS A 66 -12.39 -15.37 16.35
N TYR A 67 -11.71 -14.74 15.39
CA TYR A 67 -12.36 -14.07 14.27
C TYR A 67 -13.26 -15.01 13.47
N LEU A 68 -12.78 -16.22 13.14
CA LEU A 68 -13.56 -17.20 12.40
C LEU A 68 -14.80 -17.67 13.21
N GLU A 69 -14.63 -17.90 14.51
CA GLU A 69 -15.74 -18.26 15.42
C GLU A 69 -16.83 -17.18 15.41
N LEU A 70 -16.44 -15.91 15.63
CA LEU A 70 -17.37 -14.78 15.68
C LEU A 70 -18.06 -14.56 14.34
N THR A 71 -17.34 -14.65 13.24
CA THR A 71 -17.96 -14.50 11.91
C THR A 71 -18.85 -15.68 11.53
N ASN A 72 -18.65 -16.90 12.05
CA ASN A 72 -19.60 -18.00 11.93
C ASN A 72 -20.92 -17.63 12.61
N ASN A 73 -20.87 -17.10 13.83
CA ASN A 73 -22.07 -16.65 14.54
C ASN A 73 -22.79 -15.52 13.79
N VAL A 74 -22.05 -14.57 13.22
CA VAL A 74 -22.63 -13.51 12.37
C VAL A 74 -23.38 -14.10 11.18
N ILE A 75 -22.75 -15.03 10.44
CA ILE A 75 -23.37 -15.66 9.26
C ILE A 75 -24.62 -16.44 9.66
N GLU A 76 -24.56 -17.23 10.74
CA GLU A 76 -25.71 -17.98 11.26
C GLU A 76 -26.87 -17.04 11.64
N LYS A 77 -26.61 -15.94 12.34
CA LYS A 77 -27.64 -14.93 12.66
C LYS A 77 -28.24 -14.31 11.40
N CYS A 78 -27.42 -14.02 10.38
CA CYS A 78 -27.90 -13.53 9.09
C CYS A 78 -28.82 -14.56 8.41
N GLU A 79 -28.44 -15.83 8.40
CA GLU A 79 -29.25 -16.91 7.82
C GLU A 79 -30.59 -17.05 8.53
N ASN A 80 -30.60 -17.08 9.86
CA ASN A 80 -31.80 -17.11 10.66
C ASN A 80 -32.73 -15.89 10.43
N ALA A 81 -32.15 -14.70 10.16
CA ALA A 81 -32.95 -13.53 9.80
C ALA A 81 -33.54 -13.65 8.38
N LEU A 82 -32.75 -14.13 7.43
CA LEU A 82 -33.14 -14.33 6.03
C LEU A 82 -34.20 -15.45 5.87
N ASP A 83 -34.16 -16.49 6.70
CA ASP A 83 -35.20 -17.53 6.73
C ASP A 83 -36.58 -16.95 7.12
N LYS A 84 -36.59 -15.90 7.96
CA LYS A 84 -37.83 -15.20 8.36
C LYS A 84 -38.25 -14.15 7.32
N ASN A 85 -37.26 -13.47 6.71
CA ASN A 85 -37.43 -12.41 5.72
C ASN A 85 -36.29 -12.43 4.70
N ASP A 86 -36.50 -13.06 3.55
CA ASP A 86 -35.46 -13.19 2.48
C ASP A 86 -35.04 -11.86 1.86
N SER A 87 -35.75 -10.78 2.18
CA SER A 87 -35.53 -9.43 1.70
C SER A 87 -34.91 -8.51 2.77
N ASP A 88 -34.47 -9.06 3.91
CA ASP A 88 -33.75 -8.32 4.95
C ASP A 88 -32.40 -7.87 4.41
N VAL A 89 -32.33 -6.59 4.05
CA VAL A 89 -31.13 -6.03 3.41
C VAL A 89 -29.94 -5.89 4.38
N ASP A 90 -30.20 -5.67 5.67
CA ASP A 90 -29.14 -5.62 6.69
C ASP A 90 -28.53 -7.01 6.88
N ALA A 91 -29.36 -8.06 7.01
CA ALA A 91 -28.90 -9.44 7.09
C ALA A 91 -28.10 -9.86 5.83
N LEU A 92 -28.57 -9.50 4.64
CA LEU A 92 -27.84 -9.72 3.39
C LEU A 92 -26.48 -9.00 3.41
N PHE A 93 -26.46 -7.74 3.83
CA PHE A 93 -25.24 -6.94 3.86
C PHE A 93 -24.19 -7.52 4.82
N TYR A 94 -24.56 -7.80 6.08
CA TYR A 94 -23.62 -8.34 7.06
C TYR A 94 -23.13 -9.75 6.70
N LYS A 95 -23.97 -10.58 6.06
CA LYS A 95 -23.54 -11.86 5.48
C LYS A 95 -22.48 -11.65 4.40
N GLY A 96 -22.74 -10.77 3.43
CA GLY A 96 -21.83 -10.47 2.34
C GLY A 96 -20.51 -9.83 2.83
N ALA A 97 -20.59 -8.92 3.80
CA ALA A 97 -19.44 -8.30 4.43
C ALA A 97 -18.59 -9.34 5.20
N ALA A 98 -19.20 -10.21 6.00
CA ALA A 98 -18.50 -11.27 6.72
C ALA A 98 -17.69 -12.18 5.78
N HIS A 99 -18.29 -12.61 4.67
CA HIS A 99 -17.57 -13.36 3.63
C HIS A 99 -16.42 -12.56 2.99
N SER A 100 -16.65 -11.29 2.65
CA SER A 100 -15.63 -10.43 2.05
C SER A 100 -14.41 -10.24 2.98
N TYR A 101 -14.63 -9.95 4.25
CA TYR A 101 -13.56 -9.80 5.24
C TYR A 101 -12.86 -11.13 5.55
N ARG A 102 -13.55 -12.27 5.51
CA ARG A 102 -12.93 -13.61 5.59
C ARG A 102 -11.95 -13.85 4.43
N SER A 103 -12.38 -13.51 3.21
CA SER A 103 -11.49 -13.57 2.06
C SER A 103 -10.24 -12.73 2.28
N LEU A 104 -10.42 -11.47 2.71
CA LEU A 104 -9.33 -10.52 2.90
C LEU A 104 -8.34 -10.99 3.96
N ILE A 105 -8.79 -11.43 5.15
CA ILE A 105 -7.89 -11.88 6.21
C ILE A 105 -7.14 -13.15 5.81
N MET A 106 -7.78 -14.06 5.07
CA MET A 106 -7.11 -15.26 4.56
C MET A 106 -5.98 -14.93 3.61
N LEU A 107 -6.17 -13.93 2.74
CA LEU A 107 -5.11 -13.43 1.85
C LEU A 107 -3.99 -12.74 2.65
N MET A 108 -4.33 -11.88 3.59
CA MET A 108 -3.36 -11.16 4.43
C MET A 108 -2.47 -12.10 5.25
N LEU A 109 -3.05 -13.20 5.75
CA LEU A 109 -2.35 -14.18 6.59
C LEU A 109 -1.79 -15.36 5.79
N ASN A 110 -1.78 -15.30 4.46
CA ASN A 110 -1.32 -16.37 3.56
C ASN A 110 -1.99 -17.72 3.85
N LYS A 111 -3.31 -17.71 4.13
CA LYS A 111 -4.11 -18.92 4.32
C LYS A 111 -4.52 -19.52 2.97
N SER A 112 -5.41 -20.51 2.98
CA SER A 112 -5.88 -21.19 1.78
C SER A 112 -6.47 -20.23 0.75
N LEU A 113 -5.81 -20.10 -0.43
CA LEU A 113 -6.29 -19.30 -1.56
C LEU A 113 -7.65 -19.77 -2.07
N LEU A 114 -7.91 -21.07 -2.09
CA LEU A 114 -9.22 -21.62 -2.48
C LEU A 114 -10.33 -21.12 -1.55
N LYS A 115 -10.15 -21.24 -0.23
CA LYS A 115 -11.13 -20.75 0.73
C LYS A 115 -11.29 -19.23 0.69
N ALA A 116 -10.20 -18.50 0.43
CA ALA A 116 -10.27 -17.06 0.22
C ALA A 116 -11.10 -16.72 -1.02
N ALA A 117 -10.88 -17.42 -2.14
CA ALA A 117 -11.62 -17.22 -3.38
C ALA A 117 -13.12 -17.56 -3.22
N ASP A 118 -13.47 -18.66 -2.53
CA ASP A 118 -14.86 -19.05 -2.25
C ASP A 118 -15.58 -17.95 -1.45
N ASN A 119 -14.97 -17.52 -0.33
CA ASN A 119 -15.54 -16.44 0.48
C ASN A 119 -15.64 -15.12 -0.31
N GLY A 120 -14.61 -14.78 -1.10
CA GLY A 120 -14.64 -13.58 -1.93
C GLY A 120 -15.78 -13.60 -2.95
N ASN A 121 -16.00 -14.74 -3.60
CA ASN A 121 -17.11 -14.92 -4.55
C ASN A 121 -18.48 -14.81 -3.88
N ASP A 122 -18.67 -15.44 -2.71
CA ASP A 122 -19.92 -15.34 -1.96
C ASP A 122 -20.20 -13.89 -1.55
N GLY A 123 -19.20 -13.20 -1.00
CA GLY A 123 -19.30 -11.77 -0.65
C GLY A 123 -19.68 -10.92 -1.86
N TYR A 124 -18.97 -11.10 -2.98
CA TYR A 124 -19.22 -10.38 -4.24
C TYR A 124 -20.66 -10.56 -4.73
N ARG A 125 -21.13 -11.81 -4.82
CA ARG A 125 -22.49 -12.12 -5.32
C ARG A 125 -23.57 -11.48 -4.46
N ILE A 126 -23.41 -11.53 -3.14
CA ILE A 126 -24.37 -10.94 -2.20
C ILE A 126 -24.36 -9.41 -2.33
N LEU A 127 -23.19 -8.76 -2.27
CA LEU A 127 -23.09 -7.31 -2.36
C LEU A 127 -23.54 -6.77 -3.73
N LYS A 128 -23.25 -7.48 -4.82
CA LYS A 128 -23.74 -7.15 -6.17
C LYS A 128 -25.28 -7.20 -6.21
N LYS A 129 -25.91 -8.24 -5.62
CA LYS A 129 -27.37 -8.34 -5.52
C LYS A 129 -27.97 -7.16 -4.73
N ILE A 130 -27.31 -6.75 -3.63
CA ILE A 130 -27.76 -5.61 -2.83
C ILE A 130 -27.72 -4.33 -3.66
N THR A 131 -26.58 -4.00 -4.29
CA THR A 131 -26.45 -2.76 -5.07
C THR A 131 -27.39 -2.70 -6.28
N GLN A 132 -27.80 -3.85 -6.82
CA GLN A 132 -28.79 -3.92 -7.91
C GLN A 132 -30.24 -3.75 -7.41
N LYS A 133 -30.59 -4.37 -6.29
CA LYS A 133 -31.96 -4.37 -5.76
C LYS A 133 -32.24 -3.17 -4.85
N TYR A 134 -31.21 -2.71 -4.14
CA TYR A 134 -31.28 -1.62 -3.15
C TYR A 134 -30.14 -0.61 -3.42
N PRO A 135 -30.23 0.19 -4.50
CA PRO A 135 -29.13 1.07 -4.93
C PRO A 135 -28.74 2.15 -3.91
N ASP A 136 -29.64 2.48 -2.97
CA ASP A 136 -29.41 3.43 -1.89
C ASP A 136 -28.78 2.81 -0.64
N TYR A 137 -28.49 1.50 -0.65
CA TYR A 137 -27.78 0.83 0.45
C TYR A 137 -26.25 1.01 0.26
N TYR A 138 -25.76 2.20 0.55
CA TYR A 138 -24.42 2.66 0.21
C TYR A 138 -23.28 1.92 0.92
N ASP A 139 -23.54 1.27 2.06
CA ASP A 139 -22.54 0.45 2.76
C ASP A 139 -22.07 -0.77 1.93
N ALA A 140 -22.89 -1.27 1.00
CA ALA A 140 -22.51 -2.38 0.12
C ALA A 140 -21.48 -1.99 -0.96
N TYR A 141 -21.36 -0.70 -1.30
CA TYR A 141 -20.51 -0.24 -2.38
C TYR A 141 -19.02 -0.35 -2.05
N MET A 142 -18.62 -0.22 -0.78
CA MET A 142 -17.21 -0.36 -0.39
C MET A 142 -16.69 -1.77 -0.69
N GLY A 143 -17.35 -2.80 -0.19
CA GLY A 143 -16.92 -4.19 -0.39
C GLY A 143 -16.90 -4.59 -1.86
N LEU A 144 -17.93 -4.19 -2.63
CA LEU A 144 -18.01 -4.45 -4.06
C LEU A 144 -16.92 -3.69 -4.83
N GLY A 145 -16.64 -2.43 -4.46
CA GLY A 145 -15.57 -1.62 -5.05
C GLY A 145 -14.20 -2.22 -4.82
N LEU A 146 -13.89 -2.64 -3.59
CA LEU A 146 -12.64 -3.33 -3.26
C LEU A 146 -12.47 -4.62 -4.06
N PHE A 147 -13.53 -5.40 -4.21
CA PHE A 147 -13.49 -6.62 -5.02
C PHE A 147 -13.19 -6.33 -6.49
N LYS A 148 -13.84 -5.32 -7.10
CA LYS A 148 -13.57 -4.91 -8.49
C LYS A 148 -12.13 -4.44 -8.68
N ILE A 149 -11.59 -3.69 -7.73
CA ILE A 149 -10.19 -3.26 -7.76
C ILE A 149 -9.27 -4.49 -7.66
N ALA A 150 -9.50 -5.41 -6.73
CA ALA A 150 -8.70 -6.62 -6.60
C ALA A 150 -8.66 -7.45 -7.89
N ILE A 151 -9.80 -7.60 -8.56
CA ILE A 151 -9.90 -8.28 -9.86
C ILE A 151 -9.07 -7.59 -10.96
N SER A 152 -8.97 -6.25 -10.95
CA SER A 152 -8.19 -5.51 -11.94
C SER A 152 -6.67 -5.80 -11.88
N PHE A 153 -6.17 -6.32 -10.76
CA PHE A 153 -4.77 -6.75 -10.60
C PHE A 153 -4.51 -8.19 -11.11
N ILE A 154 -5.56 -8.95 -11.46
CA ILE A 154 -5.39 -10.30 -12.01
C ILE A 154 -4.87 -10.18 -13.45
N PRO A 155 -3.79 -10.91 -13.82
CA PRO A 155 -3.24 -10.88 -15.15
C PRO A 155 -4.29 -11.20 -16.22
N GLU A 156 -4.26 -10.49 -17.36
CA GLU A 156 -5.25 -10.57 -18.45
C GLU A 156 -5.50 -11.99 -18.94
N LYS A 157 -4.45 -12.81 -19.01
CA LYS A 157 -4.55 -14.23 -19.40
C LYS A 157 -5.51 -15.04 -18.53
N PHE A 158 -5.90 -14.55 -17.34
CA PHE A 158 -6.86 -15.19 -16.44
C PHE A 158 -8.19 -14.43 -16.34
N GLN A 159 -8.29 -13.20 -16.85
CA GLN A 159 -9.52 -12.39 -16.74
C GLN A 159 -10.71 -13.02 -17.48
N TRP A 160 -10.45 -13.71 -18.60
CA TRP A 160 -11.50 -14.44 -19.33
C TRP A 160 -12.18 -15.52 -18.47
N LEU A 161 -11.46 -16.15 -17.52
CA LEU A 161 -12.05 -17.13 -16.59
C LEU A 161 -13.06 -16.46 -15.67
N LEU A 162 -12.77 -15.22 -15.22
CA LEU A 162 -13.65 -14.45 -14.35
C LEU A 162 -14.92 -14.01 -15.08
N SER A 163 -14.78 -13.63 -16.36
CA SER A 163 -15.95 -13.24 -17.18
C SER A 163 -16.90 -14.40 -17.43
N LEU A 164 -16.38 -15.65 -17.54
CA LEU A 164 -17.23 -16.85 -17.67
C LEU A 164 -18.13 -17.10 -16.46
N ILE A 165 -17.71 -16.66 -15.27
CA ILE A 165 -18.51 -16.78 -14.03
C ILE A 165 -19.25 -15.48 -13.68
N GLY A 166 -19.29 -14.52 -14.63
CA GLY A 166 -20.01 -13.24 -14.48
C GLY A 166 -19.37 -12.25 -13.51
N ILE A 167 -18.07 -12.41 -13.26
CA ILE A 167 -17.27 -11.48 -12.47
C ILE A 167 -16.59 -10.49 -13.42
N GLU A 168 -16.97 -9.21 -13.30
CA GLU A 168 -16.39 -8.09 -14.02
C GLU A 168 -15.62 -7.22 -13.04
N GLY A 169 -14.36 -6.99 -13.31
CA GLY A 169 -13.49 -6.12 -12.54
C GLY A 169 -13.15 -4.85 -13.31
N GLY A 170 -12.77 -3.81 -12.60
CA GLY A 170 -12.29 -2.57 -13.19
C GLY A 170 -11.84 -1.60 -12.10
N LEU A 171 -10.63 -1.07 -12.28
CA LEU A 171 -10.09 -0.10 -11.32
C LEU A 171 -10.98 1.14 -11.23
N LYS A 172 -11.40 1.69 -12.37
CA LYS A 172 -12.24 2.88 -12.45
C LYS A 172 -13.58 2.69 -11.74
N ASP A 173 -14.32 1.62 -12.10
CA ASP A 173 -15.61 1.32 -11.46
C ASP A 173 -15.46 1.09 -9.95
N GLY A 174 -14.39 0.38 -9.56
CA GLY A 174 -14.10 0.12 -8.15
C GLY A 174 -13.83 1.40 -7.37
N LEU A 175 -13.06 2.34 -7.94
CA LEU A 175 -12.80 3.64 -7.34
C LEU A 175 -14.07 4.50 -7.25
N GLU A 176 -14.95 4.48 -8.25
CA GLU A 176 -16.24 5.18 -8.20
C GLU A 176 -17.15 4.63 -7.10
N MET A 177 -17.16 3.30 -6.92
CA MET A 177 -17.88 2.66 -5.83
C MET A 177 -17.32 3.05 -4.46
N LEU A 178 -15.99 3.06 -4.30
CA LEU A 178 -15.36 3.56 -3.06
C LEU A 178 -15.68 5.02 -2.81
N ARG A 179 -15.70 5.86 -3.84
CA ARG A 179 -16.07 7.28 -3.72
C ARG A 179 -17.53 7.40 -3.25
N THR A 180 -18.44 6.66 -3.87
CA THR A 180 -19.85 6.62 -3.44
C THR A 180 -19.99 6.22 -1.98
N ALA A 181 -19.31 5.16 -1.53
CA ALA A 181 -19.32 4.74 -0.14
C ALA A 181 -18.68 5.78 0.79
N SER A 182 -17.56 6.40 0.38
CA SER A 182 -16.86 7.42 1.17
C SER A 182 -17.70 8.70 1.43
N GLU A 183 -18.69 8.96 0.59
CA GLU A 183 -19.60 10.09 0.70
C GLU A 183 -20.91 9.74 1.41
N LYS A 184 -21.49 8.57 1.09
CA LYS A 184 -22.90 8.27 1.40
C LYS A 184 -23.11 7.11 2.37
N ALA A 185 -22.11 6.21 2.56
CA ALA A 185 -22.25 5.09 3.49
C ALA A 185 -22.47 5.56 4.94
N LYS A 186 -23.18 4.75 5.70
CA LYS A 186 -23.49 5.06 7.10
C LYS A 186 -22.38 4.58 8.03
N PHE A 187 -22.00 3.31 7.95
CA PHE A 187 -21.11 2.68 8.91
C PHE A 187 -19.68 2.50 8.41
N ASN A 188 -19.46 2.21 7.12
CA ASN A 188 -18.13 1.99 6.57
C ASN A 188 -17.59 3.19 5.75
N LYS A 189 -18.17 4.36 5.97
CA LYS A 189 -17.76 5.62 5.31
C LYS A 189 -16.29 5.96 5.50
N ILE A 190 -15.78 5.77 6.70
CA ILE A 190 -14.38 6.09 7.03
C ILE A 190 -13.43 5.08 6.40
N ASP A 191 -13.75 3.79 6.48
CA ASP A 191 -12.98 2.75 5.81
C ASP A 191 -12.92 2.98 4.31
N ALA A 192 -14.04 3.34 3.68
CA ALA A 192 -14.10 3.68 2.26
C ALA A 192 -13.20 4.89 1.91
N LYS A 193 -13.15 5.93 2.76
CA LYS A 193 -12.22 7.06 2.60
C LYS A 193 -10.77 6.61 2.67
N VAL A 194 -10.42 5.76 3.64
CA VAL A 194 -9.06 5.22 3.79
C VAL A 194 -8.65 4.44 2.55
N PHE A 195 -9.48 3.48 2.11
CA PHE A 195 -9.19 2.67 0.92
C PHE A 195 -9.12 3.53 -0.35
N LEU A 196 -10.04 4.47 -0.53
CA LEU A 196 -10.03 5.39 -1.67
C LEU A 196 -8.71 6.18 -1.70
N ALA A 197 -8.29 6.76 -0.58
CA ALA A 197 -7.02 7.47 -0.49
C ALA A 197 -5.84 6.57 -0.85
N VAL A 198 -5.77 5.34 -0.28
CA VAL A 198 -4.69 4.38 -0.54
C VAL A 198 -4.60 4.03 -2.02
N PHE A 199 -5.70 3.76 -2.71
CA PHE A 199 -5.67 3.42 -4.14
C PHE A 199 -5.35 4.62 -5.03
N LEU A 200 -5.80 5.83 -4.69
CA LEU A 200 -5.48 7.06 -5.44
C LEU A 200 -4.02 7.49 -5.30
N ILE A 201 -3.31 7.06 -4.27
CA ILE A 201 -1.89 7.36 -4.03
C ILE A 201 -0.96 6.78 -5.11
N HIS A 202 -1.34 5.67 -5.73
CA HIS A 202 -0.47 4.97 -6.68
C HIS A 202 -0.28 5.70 -8.02
N GLU A 203 -0.99 6.80 -8.25
CA GLU A 203 -0.85 7.64 -9.44
C GLU A 203 -0.02 8.91 -9.14
N LYS A 204 1.31 8.75 -8.98
CA LYS A 204 2.26 9.87 -8.71
C LYS A 204 2.29 10.99 -9.76
N GLU A 205 1.58 10.88 -10.86
CA GLU A 205 1.89 11.64 -12.08
C GLU A 205 1.11 12.94 -12.25
N GLU A 206 0.02 13.08 -11.56
CA GLU A 206 -0.65 14.36 -11.39
C GLU A 206 -0.70 14.63 -9.88
N LEU A 207 -0.54 15.90 -9.49
CA LEU A 207 -0.78 16.34 -8.12
C LEU A 207 -2.27 16.08 -7.79
N ASN A 208 -2.62 14.79 -7.66
CA ASN A 208 -3.94 14.42 -7.21
C ASN A 208 -4.08 14.89 -5.77
N THR A 209 -4.75 16.02 -5.58
CA THR A 209 -4.98 16.59 -4.26
C THR A 209 -6.10 15.86 -3.50
N GLU A 210 -6.84 14.98 -4.16
CA GLU A 210 -7.95 14.25 -3.54
C GLU A 210 -7.49 13.39 -2.36
N PRO A 211 -6.50 12.48 -2.48
CA PRO A 211 -6.04 11.69 -1.34
C PRO A 211 -5.43 12.56 -0.23
N LEU A 212 -4.75 13.67 -0.59
CA LEU A 212 -4.24 14.62 0.39
C LEU A 212 -5.37 15.22 1.24
N ASN A 213 -6.45 15.65 0.59
CA ASN A 213 -7.60 16.24 1.27
C ASN A 213 -8.35 15.19 2.11
N ILE A 214 -8.54 13.98 1.59
CA ILE A 214 -9.17 12.88 2.33
C ILE A 214 -8.39 12.60 3.61
N LEU A 215 -7.07 12.36 3.52
CA LEU A 215 -6.24 12.00 4.67
C LEU A 215 -6.10 13.16 5.67
N LYS A 216 -6.00 14.41 5.19
CA LYS A 216 -5.99 15.59 6.04
C LYS A 216 -7.30 15.73 6.83
N ASN A 217 -8.45 15.50 6.19
CA ASN A 217 -9.74 15.53 6.86
C ASN A 217 -9.86 14.41 7.89
N LEU A 218 -9.40 13.18 7.55
CA LEU A 218 -9.39 12.07 8.50
C LEU A 218 -8.52 12.36 9.73
N VAL A 219 -7.36 13.01 9.57
CA VAL A 219 -6.54 13.46 10.73
C VAL A 219 -7.27 14.49 11.58
N ASN A 220 -8.09 15.37 10.98
CA ASN A 220 -8.89 16.33 11.74
C ASN A 220 -10.07 15.65 12.46
N ASP A 221 -10.72 14.68 11.80
CA ASP A 221 -11.85 13.93 12.38
C ASP A 221 -11.39 12.98 13.50
N PHE A 222 -10.17 12.41 13.36
CA PHE A 222 -9.56 11.45 14.30
C PHE A 222 -8.16 11.91 14.73
N PRO A 223 -8.03 13.01 15.48
CA PRO A 223 -6.73 13.61 15.81
C PRO A 223 -5.84 12.71 16.70
N GLU A 224 -6.43 11.77 17.40
CA GLU A 224 -5.75 10.83 18.29
C GLU A 224 -5.39 9.50 17.61
N SER A 225 -5.73 9.31 16.32
CA SER A 225 -5.45 8.08 15.60
C SER A 225 -3.99 7.97 15.15
N PRO A 226 -3.18 7.08 15.72
CA PRO A 226 -1.82 6.84 15.24
C PRO A 226 -1.80 6.21 13.83
N ALA A 227 -2.79 5.37 13.50
CA ALA A 227 -2.88 4.70 12.20
C ALA A 227 -3.17 5.70 11.06
N ILE A 228 -4.15 6.60 11.25
CA ILE A 228 -4.49 7.62 10.24
C ILE A 228 -3.32 8.60 10.06
N ARG A 229 -2.65 8.99 11.15
CA ARG A 229 -1.44 9.83 11.04
C ARG A 229 -0.30 9.13 10.32
N MET A 230 -0.11 7.85 10.56
CA MET A 230 0.89 7.05 9.84
C MET A 230 0.60 7.03 8.34
N LEU A 231 -0.64 6.79 7.93
CA LEU A 231 -1.05 6.81 6.52
C LEU A 231 -0.85 8.20 5.90
N TYR A 232 -1.27 9.25 6.58
CA TYR A 232 -1.09 10.63 6.11
C TYR A 232 0.38 11.00 5.98
N GLY A 233 1.21 10.63 6.96
CA GLY A 233 2.66 10.81 6.92
C GLY A 233 3.30 10.07 5.74
N GLY A 234 2.91 8.82 5.49
CA GLY A 234 3.37 8.03 4.36
C GLY A 234 3.05 8.70 3.01
N PHE A 235 1.82 9.21 2.89
CA PHE A 235 1.42 9.95 1.69
C PHE A 235 2.22 11.26 1.51
N LEU A 236 2.42 12.04 2.58
CA LEU A 236 3.24 13.25 2.53
C LEU A 236 4.66 12.96 2.04
N VAL A 237 5.29 11.89 2.54
CA VAL A 237 6.61 11.44 2.07
C VAL A 237 6.57 11.07 0.59
N GLN A 238 5.50 10.44 0.12
CA GLN A 238 5.35 10.04 -1.28
C GLN A 238 5.22 11.23 -2.24
N ILE A 239 4.58 12.32 -1.81
CA ILE A 239 4.47 13.57 -2.59
C ILE A 239 5.61 14.55 -2.31
N CYS A 240 6.76 14.08 -1.86
CA CYS A 240 7.96 14.85 -1.58
C CYS A 240 7.84 15.88 -0.43
N ARG A 241 6.83 15.78 0.44
CA ARG A 241 6.68 16.59 1.66
C ARG A 241 7.24 15.86 2.88
N VAL A 242 8.52 15.48 2.81
CA VAL A 242 9.13 14.53 3.74
C VAL A 242 9.15 15.07 5.18
N ASP A 243 9.44 16.36 5.37
CA ASP A 243 9.46 16.96 6.72
C ASP A 243 8.08 16.96 7.40
N ASP A 244 7.02 17.20 6.62
CA ASP A 244 5.67 17.12 7.13
C ASP A 244 5.29 15.66 7.45
N GLY A 245 5.74 14.71 6.64
CA GLY A 245 5.58 13.28 6.90
C GLY A 245 6.24 12.85 8.21
N VAL A 246 7.50 13.24 8.42
CA VAL A 246 8.24 12.98 9.67
C VAL A 246 7.47 13.49 10.89
N LYS A 247 6.94 14.72 10.85
CA LYS A 247 6.12 15.27 11.95
C LYS A 247 4.90 14.40 12.25
N GLN A 248 4.21 13.87 11.21
CA GLN A 248 3.06 12.98 11.42
C GLN A 248 3.46 11.66 12.07
N PHE A 249 4.59 11.07 11.67
CA PHE A 249 5.09 9.84 12.27
C PHE A 249 5.51 10.03 13.73
N GLU A 250 6.17 11.15 14.07
CA GLU A 250 6.54 11.47 15.45
C GLU A 250 5.31 11.63 16.35
N ILE A 251 4.26 12.29 15.85
CA ILE A 251 2.97 12.38 16.55
C ILE A 251 2.34 11.00 16.70
N ALA A 252 2.34 10.18 15.63
CA ALA A 252 1.80 8.83 15.68
C ALA A 252 2.50 7.95 16.72
N LEU A 253 3.83 7.98 16.78
CA LEU A 253 4.61 7.28 17.82
C LEU A 253 4.22 7.74 19.24
N ASN A 254 4.08 9.05 19.44
CA ASN A 254 3.70 9.58 20.75
C ASN A 254 2.31 9.12 21.17
N LEU A 255 1.34 9.12 20.26
CA LEU A 255 -0.02 8.63 20.50
C LEU A 255 -0.03 7.13 20.79
N ASN A 256 0.78 6.35 20.06
CA ASN A 256 0.81 4.89 20.19
C ASN A 256 1.56 4.37 21.43
N LYS A 257 2.26 5.23 22.19
CA LYS A 257 2.94 4.85 23.45
C LYS A 257 1.99 4.22 24.47
N PHE A 258 0.75 4.67 24.48
CA PHE A 258 -0.28 4.24 25.44
C PHE A 258 -1.25 3.22 24.83
N SER A 259 -1.10 2.89 23.55
CA SER A 259 -1.92 1.90 22.89
C SER A 259 -1.46 0.48 23.23
N LEU A 260 -2.42 -0.43 23.31
CA LEU A 260 -2.15 -1.88 23.39
C LEU A 260 -1.69 -2.45 22.04
N GLN A 261 -1.86 -1.70 20.93
CA GLN A 261 -1.47 -2.09 19.58
C GLN A 261 -0.03 -1.66 19.26
N LYS A 262 0.93 -2.23 19.97
CA LYS A 262 2.37 -1.91 19.80
C LYS A 262 2.91 -2.28 18.42
N GLU A 263 2.29 -3.24 17.74
CA GLU A 263 2.65 -3.72 16.41
C GLU A 263 2.58 -2.61 15.35
N LEU A 264 1.75 -1.59 15.57
CA LEU A 264 1.69 -0.42 14.70
C LEU A 264 3.04 0.33 14.65
N ASN A 265 3.84 0.26 15.72
CA ASN A 265 5.14 0.90 15.78
C ASN A 265 6.11 0.36 14.71
N LYS A 266 5.97 -0.91 14.30
CA LYS A 266 6.72 -1.47 13.18
C LYS A 266 6.61 -0.59 11.94
N GLY A 267 5.37 -0.31 11.52
CA GLY A 267 5.10 0.53 10.35
C GLY A 267 5.59 1.96 10.53
N ILE A 268 5.32 2.56 11.68
CA ILE A 268 5.69 3.95 11.94
C ILE A 268 7.21 4.12 11.92
N TYR A 269 7.98 3.25 12.58
CA TYR A 269 9.44 3.30 12.58
C TYR A 269 10.04 2.99 11.19
N SER A 270 9.45 2.05 10.44
CA SER A 270 9.89 1.77 9.06
C SER A 270 9.70 2.99 8.15
N PHE A 271 8.55 3.68 8.25
CA PHE A 271 8.30 4.91 7.50
C PHE A 271 9.20 6.06 7.92
N LEU A 272 9.43 6.23 9.23
CA LEU A 272 10.38 7.22 9.75
C LEU A 272 11.80 6.97 9.24
N GLY A 273 12.25 5.73 9.32
CA GLY A 273 13.56 5.33 8.81
C GLY A 273 13.70 5.60 7.32
N THR A 274 12.69 5.25 6.52
CA THR A 274 12.64 5.56 5.08
C THR A 274 12.63 7.07 4.81
N ALA A 275 11.87 7.85 5.59
CA ALA A 275 11.83 9.30 5.46
C ALA A 275 13.19 9.94 5.75
N TYR A 276 13.90 9.52 6.80
CA TYR A 276 15.24 9.99 7.10
C TYR A 276 16.27 9.52 6.07
N PHE A 277 16.13 8.31 5.52
CA PHE A 277 16.94 7.84 4.40
C PHE A 277 16.81 8.78 3.19
N ARG A 278 15.59 9.14 2.79
CA ARG A 278 15.33 10.10 1.70
C ARG A 278 15.89 11.50 1.97
N LYS A 279 16.01 11.88 3.25
CA LYS A 279 16.67 13.14 3.66
C LYS A 279 18.20 13.06 3.70
N ASN A 280 18.78 11.93 3.34
CA ASN A 280 20.22 11.65 3.49
C ASN A 280 20.70 11.71 4.96
N ASP A 281 19.82 11.64 5.94
CA ASP A 281 20.15 11.51 7.36
C ASP A 281 20.27 10.02 7.72
N PHE A 282 21.36 9.40 7.25
CA PHE A 282 21.57 7.96 7.36
C PHE A 282 21.73 7.48 8.81
N ASN A 283 22.18 8.37 9.72
CA ASN A 283 22.23 8.04 11.15
C ASN A 283 20.82 7.85 11.73
N LYS A 284 19.91 8.79 11.48
CA LYS A 284 18.52 8.66 11.94
C LYS A 284 17.77 7.57 11.18
N ALA A 285 18.07 7.36 9.89
CA ALA A 285 17.52 6.26 9.12
C ALA A 285 17.86 4.92 9.77
N ALA A 286 19.15 4.67 10.05
CA ALA A 286 19.58 3.45 10.69
C ALA A 286 18.93 3.25 12.07
N LEU A 287 18.88 4.29 12.91
CA LEU A 287 18.26 4.21 14.23
C LEU A 287 16.78 3.80 14.15
N ASN A 288 15.99 4.43 13.29
CA ASN A 288 14.56 4.14 13.19
C ASN A 288 14.29 2.78 12.51
N LEU A 289 15.08 2.40 11.49
CA LEU A 289 14.95 1.09 10.87
C LEU A 289 15.29 -0.03 11.86
N GLU A 290 16.32 0.13 12.71
CA GLU A 290 16.62 -0.81 13.80
C GLU A 290 15.47 -0.91 14.81
N GLU A 291 14.87 0.21 15.19
CA GLU A 291 13.72 0.19 16.11
C GLU A 291 12.54 -0.59 15.52
N SER A 292 12.31 -0.51 14.20
CA SER A 292 11.21 -1.23 13.56
C SER A 292 11.31 -2.75 13.73
N PHE A 293 12.54 -3.31 13.76
CA PHE A 293 12.76 -4.75 13.92
C PHE A 293 12.33 -5.30 15.26
N LYS A 294 12.24 -4.48 16.30
CA LYS A 294 11.75 -4.91 17.63
C LYS A 294 10.27 -5.34 17.60
N TYR A 295 9.55 -4.91 16.58
CA TYR A 295 8.11 -5.16 16.38
C TYR A 295 7.82 -6.05 15.17
N MET A 296 8.84 -6.47 14.42
CA MET A 296 8.67 -7.34 13.27
C MET A 296 8.46 -8.80 13.71
N LEU A 297 7.57 -9.48 12.99
CA LEU A 297 7.28 -10.90 13.16
C LEU A 297 8.10 -11.71 12.15
N ASP A 298 8.28 -13.01 12.39
CA ASP A 298 9.04 -13.89 11.48
C ASP A 298 8.40 -14.00 10.08
N GLU A 299 7.08 -13.80 9.99
CA GLU A 299 6.33 -13.79 8.73
C GLU A 299 6.40 -12.47 7.98
N ASP A 300 6.95 -11.42 8.58
CA ASP A 300 7.05 -10.13 7.92
C ASP A 300 8.08 -10.16 6.78
N ARG A 301 7.91 -9.23 5.83
CA ARG A 301 8.85 -9.04 4.74
C ARG A 301 9.96 -8.10 5.16
N TYR A 302 11.19 -8.57 5.06
CA TYR A 302 12.35 -7.89 5.65
C TYR A 302 13.27 -7.20 4.65
N ASN A 303 13.29 -7.65 3.39
CA ASN A 303 14.39 -7.32 2.49
C ASN A 303 14.51 -5.83 2.16
N LEU A 304 13.39 -5.13 1.95
CA LEU A 304 13.42 -3.68 1.77
C LEU A 304 14.06 -2.98 2.98
N THR A 305 13.57 -3.29 4.19
CA THR A 305 14.04 -2.64 5.42
C THR A 305 15.50 -2.97 5.71
N MET A 306 15.90 -4.25 5.53
CA MET A 306 17.29 -4.69 5.70
C MET A 306 18.22 -4.04 4.69
N ASN A 307 17.80 -3.91 3.42
CA ASN A 307 18.58 -3.26 2.38
C ASN A 307 18.81 -1.77 2.70
N LEU A 308 17.73 -1.03 3.03
CA LEU A 308 17.85 0.39 3.41
C LEU A 308 18.72 0.59 4.65
N LEU A 309 18.59 -0.30 5.63
CA LEU A 309 19.42 -0.27 6.84
C LEU A 309 20.89 -0.57 6.53
N GLY A 310 21.14 -1.57 5.70
CA GLY A 310 22.49 -1.89 5.23
C GLY A 310 23.16 -0.72 4.49
N ILE A 311 22.43 -0.11 3.54
CA ILE A 311 22.89 1.09 2.84
C ILE A 311 23.15 2.24 3.84
N SER A 312 22.24 2.46 4.79
CA SER A 312 22.43 3.51 5.80
C SER A 312 23.71 3.31 6.61
N TYR A 313 24.02 2.07 6.99
CA TYR A 313 25.28 1.75 7.68
C TYR A 313 26.51 1.95 6.81
N GLU A 314 26.46 1.58 5.52
CA GLU A 314 27.58 1.87 4.61
C GLU A 314 27.82 3.38 4.46
N MET A 315 26.75 4.16 4.30
CA MET A 315 26.85 5.62 4.13
C MET A 315 27.40 6.34 5.37
N ILE A 316 27.35 5.72 6.55
CA ILE A 316 27.98 6.25 7.77
C ILE A 316 29.29 5.52 8.14
N GLY A 317 29.86 4.75 7.18
CA GLY A 317 31.15 4.07 7.36
C GLY A 317 31.13 2.81 8.23
N ARG A 318 29.96 2.23 8.47
CA ARG A 318 29.79 1.02 9.29
C ARG A 318 29.54 -0.22 8.42
N ARG A 319 30.52 -0.52 7.55
CA ARG A 319 30.45 -1.66 6.63
C ARG A 319 30.25 -3.01 7.33
N ASP A 320 30.79 -3.18 8.52
CA ASP A 320 30.63 -4.35 9.39
C ASP A 320 29.15 -4.64 9.66
N LEU A 321 28.40 -3.63 10.12
CA LEU A 321 26.98 -3.73 10.39
C LEU A 321 26.16 -3.89 9.11
N ALA A 322 26.54 -3.21 8.04
CA ALA A 322 25.87 -3.33 6.75
C ALA A 322 25.85 -4.78 6.23
N ILE A 323 27.03 -5.46 6.28
CA ILE A 323 27.14 -6.86 5.87
C ILE A 323 26.25 -7.77 6.74
N GLU A 324 26.15 -7.50 8.05
CA GLU A 324 25.25 -8.25 8.94
C GLU A 324 23.80 -8.14 8.46
N LYS A 325 23.33 -6.93 8.11
CA LYS A 325 21.96 -6.71 7.65
C LYS A 325 21.68 -7.36 6.28
N TYR A 326 22.64 -7.27 5.36
CA TYR A 326 22.52 -7.94 4.05
C TYR A 326 22.46 -9.46 4.17
N LYS A 327 23.25 -10.04 5.11
CA LYS A 327 23.15 -11.48 5.43
C LYS A 327 21.78 -11.82 6.00
N ALA A 328 21.28 -11.00 6.94
CA ALA A 328 19.94 -11.20 7.51
C ALA A 328 18.85 -11.13 6.44
N ALA A 329 18.95 -10.22 5.44
CA ALA A 329 18.05 -10.17 4.30
C ALA A 329 18.02 -11.48 3.52
N ARG A 330 19.19 -12.09 3.27
CA ARG A 330 19.30 -13.40 2.61
C ARG A 330 18.68 -14.51 3.44
N ASP A 331 18.99 -14.55 4.73
CA ASP A 331 18.62 -15.67 5.62
C ASP A 331 17.12 -15.66 5.97
N LYS A 332 16.46 -14.51 5.86
CA LYS A 332 15.02 -14.32 6.11
C LYS A 332 14.15 -14.41 4.84
N TYR A 333 14.74 -14.45 3.65
CA TYR A 333 14.01 -14.56 2.39
C TYR A 333 13.38 -15.94 2.21
N ILE A 334 12.11 -15.98 1.81
CA ILE A 334 11.36 -17.19 1.52
C ILE A 334 10.66 -17.00 0.16
N GLU A 335 11.05 -17.77 -0.86
CA GLU A 335 10.61 -17.57 -2.23
C GLU A 335 9.08 -17.72 -2.41
N GLU A 336 8.45 -18.65 -1.68
CA GLU A 336 7.01 -18.90 -1.76
C GLU A 336 6.18 -17.80 -1.08
N ARG A 337 6.78 -17.04 -0.15
CA ARG A 337 6.14 -15.95 0.59
C ARG A 337 6.41 -14.58 -0.03
N ASP A 338 7.64 -14.38 -0.48
CA ASP A 338 8.17 -13.07 -0.81
C ASP A 338 7.97 -12.78 -2.30
N GLY A 339 7.40 -11.61 -2.62
CA GLY A 339 7.11 -11.22 -3.98
C GLY A 339 8.30 -10.59 -4.71
N GLU A 340 8.05 -10.09 -5.93
CA GLU A 340 9.08 -9.50 -6.81
C GLU A 340 9.88 -8.36 -6.14
N ALA A 341 9.22 -7.53 -5.31
CA ALA A 341 9.90 -6.45 -4.60
C ALA A 341 10.95 -6.98 -3.60
N GLU A 342 10.58 -7.98 -2.80
CA GLU A 342 11.51 -8.58 -1.83
C GLU A 342 12.69 -9.27 -2.54
N LYS A 343 12.42 -9.94 -3.67
CA LYS A 343 13.44 -10.55 -4.52
C LYS A 343 14.42 -9.51 -5.09
N LEU A 344 13.92 -8.35 -5.52
CA LEU A 344 14.76 -7.24 -6.00
C LEU A 344 15.69 -6.73 -4.89
N TYR A 345 15.15 -6.45 -3.69
CA TYR A 345 15.96 -5.98 -2.57
C TYR A 345 16.93 -7.03 -2.04
N LEU A 346 16.57 -8.32 -2.11
CA LEU A 346 17.52 -9.41 -1.85
C LEU A 346 18.69 -9.35 -2.83
N ARG A 347 18.42 -9.21 -4.15
CA ARG A 347 19.49 -9.09 -5.17
C ARG A 347 20.41 -7.94 -4.85
N TYR A 348 19.89 -6.76 -4.54
CA TYR A 348 20.71 -5.61 -4.12
C TYR A 348 21.55 -5.90 -2.88
N SER A 349 20.98 -6.53 -1.88
CA SER A 349 21.70 -6.90 -0.65
C SER A 349 22.84 -7.90 -0.94
N LEU A 350 22.61 -8.89 -1.81
CA LEU A 350 23.63 -9.88 -2.21
C LEU A 350 24.78 -9.23 -3.01
N GLU A 351 24.49 -8.26 -3.85
CA GLU A 351 25.51 -7.49 -4.59
C GLU A 351 26.32 -6.61 -3.63
N ARG A 352 25.67 -5.93 -2.68
CA ARG A 352 26.34 -5.13 -1.67
C ARG A 352 27.18 -5.96 -0.69
N MET A 353 26.85 -7.20 -0.44
CA MET A 353 27.73 -8.10 0.31
C MET A 353 29.09 -8.31 -0.39
N LYS A 354 29.10 -8.34 -1.73
CA LYS A 354 30.31 -8.54 -2.55
C LYS A 354 31.10 -7.24 -2.71
N THR A 355 30.40 -6.13 -2.96
CA THR A 355 31.00 -4.85 -3.32
C THR A 355 30.43 -3.74 -2.43
N ALA A 356 31.32 -3.04 -1.73
CA ALA A 356 30.95 -1.88 -0.92
C ALA A 356 30.45 -0.73 -1.80
N ILE A 357 29.68 0.17 -1.21
CA ILE A 357 29.28 1.45 -1.82
C ILE A 357 30.56 2.23 -2.18
N ASN A 358 30.68 2.64 -3.44
CA ASN A 358 31.73 3.52 -3.94
C ASN A 358 31.21 4.96 -4.11
N GLU A 359 32.05 5.87 -4.62
CA GLU A 359 31.70 7.27 -4.78
C GLU A 359 30.50 7.46 -5.73
N LEU A 360 30.44 6.72 -6.85
CA LEU A 360 29.32 6.79 -7.78
C LEU A 360 28.04 6.29 -7.13
N ASP A 361 28.06 5.16 -6.43
CA ASP A 361 26.91 4.65 -5.68
C ASP A 361 26.40 5.68 -4.67
N SER A 362 27.34 6.31 -3.92
CA SER A 362 26.98 7.31 -2.90
C SER A 362 26.30 8.53 -3.51
N LEU A 363 26.88 9.08 -4.57
CA LEU A 363 26.31 10.24 -5.28
C LEU A 363 24.94 9.89 -5.92
N MET A 364 24.80 8.69 -6.49
CA MET A 364 23.52 8.22 -7.02
C MET A 364 22.44 8.13 -5.94
N ILE A 365 22.75 7.56 -4.78
CA ILE A 365 21.82 7.49 -3.65
C ILE A 365 21.41 8.91 -3.20
N ILE A 366 22.39 9.82 -3.05
CA ILE A 366 22.14 11.20 -2.63
C ILE A 366 21.25 11.92 -3.66
N ALA A 367 21.59 11.86 -4.95
CA ALA A 367 20.84 12.53 -6.00
C ALA A 367 19.38 12.03 -6.10
N ILE A 368 19.17 10.71 -6.01
CA ILE A 368 17.83 10.11 -6.01
C ILE A 368 17.03 10.57 -4.79
N ASN A 369 17.65 10.56 -3.61
CA ASN A 369 17.01 11.01 -2.38
C ASN A 369 16.64 12.49 -2.43
N GLU A 370 17.49 13.36 -2.95
CA GLU A 370 17.21 14.78 -3.16
C GLU A 370 16.01 14.99 -4.10
N LYS A 371 15.91 14.21 -5.17
CA LYS A 371 14.73 14.19 -6.04
C LYS A 371 13.47 13.73 -5.27
N GLU A 372 13.56 12.69 -4.46
CA GLU A 372 12.45 12.15 -3.68
C GLU A 372 12.01 13.07 -2.51
N THR A 373 12.83 14.04 -2.13
CA THR A 373 12.46 15.11 -1.18
C THR A 373 11.92 16.37 -1.87
N GLY A 374 11.90 16.41 -3.20
CA GLY A 374 11.45 17.56 -3.98
C GLY A 374 12.52 18.62 -4.20
N ASP A 375 13.76 18.36 -3.81
CA ASP A 375 14.90 19.28 -3.94
C ASP A 375 15.57 19.13 -5.33
N TYR A 376 14.75 19.40 -6.37
CA TYR A 376 15.10 19.09 -7.76
C TYR A 376 16.34 19.79 -8.26
N ASP A 377 16.61 21.04 -7.81
CA ASP A 377 17.83 21.77 -8.19
C ASP A 377 19.08 21.14 -7.58
N LYS A 378 18.99 20.74 -6.32
CA LYS A 378 20.11 20.07 -5.64
C LYS A 378 20.37 18.70 -6.27
N SER A 379 19.33 17.91 -6.51
CA SER A 379 19.44 16.63 -7.22
C SER A 379 20.09 16.79 -8.59
N LEU A 380 19.70 17.82 -9.38
CA LEU A 380 20.31 18.08 -10.68
C LEU A 380 21.79 18.42 -10.55
N ASN A 381 22.19 19.21 -9.54
CA ASN A 381 23.59 19.52 -9.30
C ASN A 381 24.41 18.27 -8.97
N THR A 382 23.86 17.36 -8.16
CA THR A 382 24.51 16.09 -7.83
C THR A 382 24.63 15.17 -9.06
N PHE A 383 23.61 15.09 -9.91
CA PHE A 383 23.70 14.37 -11.19
C PHE A 383 24.73 15.00 -12.15
N ASN A 384 24.82 16.32 -12.20
CA ASN A 384 25.82 17.02 -13.00
C ASN A 384 27.26 16.74 -12.47
N GLU A 385 27.46 16.73 -11.17
CA GLU A 385 28.74 16.36 -10.55
C GLU A 385 29.18 14.96 -10.99
N ILE A 386 28.26 13.98 -11.07
CA ILE A 386 28.56 12.63 -11.58
C ILE A 386 29.08 12.70 -13.01
N ALA A 387 28.44 13.51 -13.89
CA ALA A 387 28.83 13.66 -15.29
C ALA A 387 30.16 14.40 -15.47
N GLU A 388 30.35 15.54 -14.78
CA GLU A 388 31.52 16.39 -14.88
C GLU A 388 32.81 15.67 -14.41
N ASN A 389 32.71 14.87 -13.34
CA ASN A 389 33.82 14.07 -12.82
C ASN A 389 33.99 12.72 -13.56
N LYS A 390 33.18 12.46 -14.59
CA LYS A 390 33.24 11.24 -15.42
C LYS A 390 33.17 9.95 -14.60
N TRP A 391 32.35 9.96 -13.55
CA TRP A 391 32.19 8.79 -12.67
C TRP A 391 31.60 7.58 -13.40
N LEU A 392 30.72 7.81 -14.42
CA LEU A 392 30.16 6.74 -15.24
C LEU A 392 31.19 6.04 -16.13
N GLU A 393 32.24 6.73 -16.54
CA GLU A 393 33.39 6.17 -17.29
C GLU A 393 34.34 5.47 -16.37
N LYS A 394 34.57 6.01 -15.17
CA LYS A 394 35.48 5.43 -14.15
C LYS A 394 34.94 4.11 -13.62
N TYR A 395 33.61 4.05 -13.33
CA TYR A 395 32.94 2.86 -12.86
C TYR A 395 32.09 2.26 -13.99
N THR A 396 32.68 1.35 -14.78
CA THR A 396 32.01 0.70 -15.94
C THR A 396 30.98 -0.31 -15.50
N ASN A 397 29.84 0.17 -14.98
CA ASN A 397 28.73 -0.65 -14.51
C ASN A 397 27.45 -0.22 -15.24
N ASP A 398 26.92 -1.10 -16.11
CA ASP A 398 25.75 -0.78 -16.93
C ASP A 398 24.47 -0.69 -16.10
N ASP A 399 24.34 -1.37 -14.95
CA ASP A 399 23.22 -1.20 -14.03
C ASP A 399 23.20 0.22 -13.41
N LEU A 400 24.35 0.77 -13.05
CA LEU A 400 24.43 2.14 -12.57
C LEU A 400 24.24 3.16 -13.70
N ARG A 401 24.74 2.88 -14.90
CA ARG A 401 24.60 3.78 -16.06
C ARG A 401 23.15 3.89 -16.52
N ILE A 402 22.42 2.77 -16.62
CA ILE A 402 20.99 2.80 -16.98
C ILE A 402 20.18 3.52 -15.91
N ARG A 403 20.46 3.25 -14.63
CA ARG A 403 19.81 3.90 -13.51
C ARG A 403 20.07 5.41 -13.51
N TYR A 404 21.29 5.85 -13.76
CA TYR A 404 21.63 7.27 -13.89
C TYR A 404 20.74 7.97 -14.93
N TYR A 405 20.69 7.45 -16.16
CA TYR A 405 19.89 8.08 -17.21
C TYR A 405 18.39 7.99 -16.94
N TYR A 406 17.92 6.90 -16.38
CA TYR A 406 16.52 6.76 -16.01
C TYR A 406 16.11 7.78 -14.94
N GLU A 407 16.84 7.86 -13.84
CA GLU A 407 16.54 8.75 -12.72
C GLU A 407 16.69 10.23 -13.08
N LEU A 408 17.69 10.56 -13.90
CA LEU A 408 17.83 11.91 -14.46
C LEU A 408 16.69 12.26 -15.42
N GLY A 409 16.21 11.30 -16.22
CA GLY A 409 15.02 11.45 -17.05
C GLY A 409 13.77 11.74 -16.22
N ILE A 410 13.56 11.00 -15.14
CA ILE A 410 12.48 11.26 -14.17
C ILE A 410 12.60 12.65 -13.54
N LEU A 411 13.81 13.07 -13.14
CA LEU A 411 14.06 14.41 -12.60
C LEU A 411 13.67 15.50 -13.60
N TYR A 412 14.06 15.39 -14.88
CA TYR A 412 13.68 16.33 -15.91
C TYR A 412 12.16 16.35 -16.17
N THR A 413 11.48 15.20 -16.04
CA THR A 413 10.01 15.14 -16.12
C THR A 413 9.37 15.97 -15.00
N PHE A 414 9.84 15.85 -13.76
CA PHE A 414 9.36 16.68 -12.64
C PHE A 414 9.65 18.17 -12.84
N ARG A 415 10.75 18.51 -13.49
CA ARG A 415 11.10 19.89 -13.85
C ARG A 415 10.37 20.40 -15.09
N LYS A 416 9.56 19.56 -15.76
CA LYS A 416 8.85 19.86 -17.01
C LYS A 416 9.79 20.17 -18.18
N GLU A 417 11.00 19.65 -18.16
CA GLU A 417 12.03 19.77 -19.20
C GLU A 417 11.97 18.53 -20.12
N ASN A 418 10.84 18.39 -20.84
CA ASN A 418 10.50 17.16 -21.57
C ASN A 418 11.55 16.73 -22.60
N ASP A 419 12.19 17.67 -23.34
CA ASP A 419 13.20 17.33 -24.35
C ASP A 419 14.42 16.65 -23.71
N LYS A 420 14.87 17.14 -22.56
CA LYS A 420 15.96 16.53 -21.80
C LYS A 420 15.56 15.19 -21.21
N ALA A 421 14.33 15.07 -20.73
CA ALA A 421 13.79 13.80 -20.25
C ALA A 421 13.80 12.74 -21.36
N ILE A 422 13.31 13.09 -22.56
CA ILE A 422 13.33 12.22 -23.74
C ILE A 422 14.76 11.80 -24.10
N GLU A 423 15.72 12.73 -24.07
CA GLU A 423 17.13 12.42 -24.34
C GLU A 423 17.67 11.39 -23.33
N CYS A 424 17.39 11.58 -22.03
CA CYS A 424 17.83 10.67 -20.96
C CYS A 424 17.22 9.28 -21.12
N PHE A 425 15.91 9.16 -21.32
CA PHE A 425 15.26 7.87 -21.53
C PHE A 425 15.74 7.17 -22.80
N ASN A 426 16.02 7.93 -23.88
CA ASN A 426 16.63 7.38 -25.10
C ASN A 426 18.05 6.89 -24.90
N LYS A 427 18.82 7.43 -23.95
CA LYS A 427 20.11 6.89 -23.52
C LYS A 427 19.93 5.63 -22.70
N SER A 428 18.99 5.64 -21.75
CA SER A 428 18.65 4.50 -20.90
C SER A 428 18.31 3.24 -21.71
N ILE A 429 17.39 3.32 -22.69
CA ILE A 429 16.95 2.17 -23.50
C ILE A 429 18.05 1.56 -24.39
N LYS A 430 19.18 2.24 -24.58
CA LYS A 430 20.33 1.74 -25.38
C LYS A 430 21.33 0.93 -24.55
N ILE A 431 21.18 0.92 -23.23
CA ILE A 431 22.04 0.19 -22.32
C ILE A 431 21.43 -1.20 -22.11
N ASN A 432 22.28 -2.23 -22.05
CA ASN A 432 21.85 -3.60 -21.76
C ASN A 432 22.41 -4.04 -20.38
N PRO A 433 21.71 -3.69 -19.29
CA PRO A 433 22.18 -3.95 -17.93
C PRO A 433 21.97 -5.41 -17.56
N PRO A 434 22.87 -6.07 -16.84
CA PRO A 434 22.72 -7.44 -16.39
C PRO A 434 21.66 -7.62 -15.29
N GLY A 435 21.48 -6.62 -14.42
CA GLY A 435 20.59 -6.69 -13.27
C GLY A 435 19.37 -5.76 -13.33
N GLU A 436 19.49 -4.60 -13.98
CA GLU A 436 18.45 -3.55 -14.00
C GLU A 436 17.62 -3.54 -15.30
N LEU A 437 17.38 -4.72 -15.89
CA LEU A 437 16.68 -4.86 -17.17
C LEU A 437 15.27 -4.23 -17.15
N TRP A 438 14.62 -4.22 -16.00
CA TRP A 438 13.29 -3.62 -15.81
C TRP A 438 13.26 -2.11 -16.11
N LEU A 439 14.37 -1.40 -16.03
CA LEU A 439 14.44 0.04 -16.33
C LEU A 439 14.23 0.35 -17.82
N ILE A 440 14.48 -0.59 -18.73
CA ILE A 440 14.25 -0.40 -20.16
C ILE A 440 12.76 -0.24 -20.48
N PRO A 441 11.87 -1.22 -20.16
CA PRO A 441 10.44 -1.05 -20.40
C PRO A 441 9.83 0.10 -19.59
N HIS A 442 10.35 0.40 -18.39
CA HIS A 442 9.93 1.58 -17.65
C HIS A 442 10.30 2.89 -18.37
N SER A 443 11.48 2.96 -19.03
CA SER A 443 11.87 4.13 -19.84
C SER A 443 10.92 4.30 -21.04
N TYR A 444 10.52 3.22 -21.70
CA TYR A 444 9.51 3.29 -22.77
C TYR A 444 8.15 3.77 -22.25
N PHE A 445 7.73 3.34 -21.07
CA PHE A 445 6.52 3.82 -20.44
C PHE A 445 6.56 5.34 -20.18
N GLU A 446 7.66 5.84 -19.65
CA GLU A 446 7.83 7.28 -19.41
C GLU A 446 7.83 8.09 -20.72
N LEU A 447 8.51 7.60 -21.77
CA LEU A 447 8.46 8.20 -23.10
C LEU A 447 7.04 8.24 -23.66
N GLY A 448 6.28 7.14 -23.53
CA GLY A 448 4.88 7.06 -23.96
C GLY A 448 4.04 8.14 -23.32
N LYS A 449 4.15 8.33 -22.01
CA LYS A 449 3.43 9.38 -21.28
C LYS A 449 3.79 10.79 -21.74
N ILE A 450 5.09 11.05 -21.93
CA ILE A 450 5.55 12.37 -22.40
C ILE A 450 4.95 12.67 -23.79
N TYR A 451 4.99 11.72 -24.73
CA TYR A 451 4.43 11.91 -26.06
C TYR A 451 2.90 12.08 -26.04
N TYR A 452 2.18 11.31 -25.24
CA TYR A 452 0.73 11.47 -25.08
C TYR A 452 0.34 12.85 -24.56
N ARG A 453 1.05 13.34 -23.52
CA ARG A 453 0.83 14.67 -22.96
C ARG A 453 1.17 15.80 -23.92
N ALA A 454 2.12 15.58 -24.82
CA ALA A 454 2.46 16.49 -25.89
C ALA A 454 1.48 16.43 -27.09
N GLY A 455 0.42 15.60 -27.03
CA GLY A 455 -0.56 15.43 -28.10
C GLY A 455 -0.13 14.47 -29.22
N ASN A 456 1.06 13.88 -29.14
CA ASN A 456 1.57 12.92 -30.16
C ASN A 456 1.19 11.49 -29.74
N LYS A 457 -0.09 11.15 -29.94
CA LYS A 457 -0.63 9.83 -29.56
C LYS A 457 0.04 8.68 -30.31
N GLU A 458 0.30 8.84 -31.62
CA GLU A 458 0.93 7.80 -32.44
C GLU A 458 2.30 7.38 -31.88
N MET A 459 3.13 8.36 -31.51
CA MET A 459 4.43 8.07 -30.92
C MET A 459 4.26 7.48 -29.50
N GLY A 460 3.26 7.96 -28.75
CA GLY A 460 2.93 7.43 -27.44
C GLY A 460 2.55 5.94 -27.48
N ASP A 461 1.63 5.57 -28.39
CA ASP A 461 1.23 4.16 -28.62
C ASP A 461 2.43 3.30 -28.99
N LYS A 462 3.27 3.77 -29.90
CA LYS A 462 4.50 3.08 -30.29
C LYS A 462 5.45 2.82 -29.10
N MET A 463 5.55 3.76 -28.18
CA MET A 463 6.38 3.56 -26.97
C MET A 463 5.72 2.57 -26.01
N PHE A 464 4.40 2.62 -25.85
CA PHE A 464 3.69 1.64 -25.03
C PHE A 464 3.74 0.23 -25.62
N ASP A 465 3.64 0.06 -26.94
CA ASP A 465 3.83 -1.24 -27.60
C ASP A 465 5.20 -1.83 -27.27
N LYS A 466 6.25 -1.00 -27.21
CA LYS A 466 7.59 -1.44 -26.82
C LYS A 466 7.63 -2.01 -25.40
N VAL A 467 6.82 -1.52 -24.47
CA VAL A 467 6.74 -2.10 -23.11
C VAL A 467 6.33 -3.57 -23.17
N PHE A 468 5.35 -3.92 -24.03
CA PHE A 468 4.83 -5.28 -24.18
C PHE A 468 5.77 -6.25 -24.93
N GLU A 469 6.78 -5.74 -25.63
CA GLU A 469 7.79 -6.58 -26.30
C GLU A 469 8.74 -7.25 -25.29
N TYR A 470 9.00 -6.63 -24.12
CA TYR A 470 9.85 -7.20 -23.08
C TYR A 470 9.09 -8.23 -22.24
N LYS A 471 9.71 -9.38 -21.95
CA LYS A 471 9.03 -10.51 -21.30
C LYS A 471 9.60 -10.86 -19.92
N ASP A 472 10.90 -10.81 -19.75
CA ASP A 472 11.60 -11.34 -18.56
C ASP A 472 12.25 -10.20 -17.78
N TYR A 473 11.42 -9.45 -17.01
CA TYR A 473 11.88 -8.38 -16.13
C TYR A 473 11.01 -8.26 -14.88
N ASP A 474 11.58 -7.71 -13.81
CA ASP A 474 10.89 -7.47 -12.55
C ASP A 474 9.72 -6.49 -12.73
N PHE A 475 8.60 -6.73 -12.06
CA PHE A 475 7.38 -5.90 -12.09
C PHE A 475 6.65 -5.81 -13.45
N ARG A 476 6.87 -6.76 -14.34
CA ARG A 476 6.24 -6.75 -15.68
C ARG A 476 4.72 -6.59 -15.60
N ASN A 477 4.04 -7.45 -14.84
CA ASN A 477 2.58 -7.43 -14.75
C ASN A 477 2.06 -6.07 -14.24
N PHE A 478 2.78 -5.48 -13.28
CA PHE A 478 2.45 -4.18 -12.73
C PHE A 478 2.62 -3.06 -13.77
N LEU A 479 3.72 -3.06 -14.54
CA LEU A 479 3.95 -2.06 -15.57
C LEU A 479 2.95 -2.18 -16.71
N GLU A 480 2.68 -3.40 -17.20
CA GLU A 480 1.67 -3.63 -18.24
C GLU A 480 0.28 -3.14 -17.81
N MET A 481 -0.11 -3.37 -16.56
CA MET A 481 -1.35 -2.84 -15.97
C MET A 481 -1.34 -1.29 -15.98
N ARG A 482 -0.22 -0.66 -15.60
CA ARG A 482 -0.10 0.82 -15.63
C ARG A 482 -0.29 1.38 -17.03
N VAL A 483 0.27 0.73 -18.05
CA VAL A 483 0.06 1.14 -19.45
C VAL A 483 -1.43 1.11 -19.81
N ARG A 484 -2.11 -0.01 -19.51
CA ARG A 484 -3.56 -0.15 -19.79
C ARG A 484 -4.37 0.92 -19.06
N ASN A 485 -4.15 1.09 -17.76
CA ASN A 485 -4.85 2.11 -16.98
C ASN A 485 -4.59 3.54 -17.47
N PHE A 486 -3.43 3.81 -18.08
CA PHE A 486 -3.12 5.11 -18.68
C PHE A 486 -3.91 5.32 -19.98
N LEU A 487 -4.07 4.28 -20.79
CA LEU A 487 -4.80 4.32 -22.06
C LEU A 487 -6.33 4.39 -21.86
N ASP A 488 -6.85 3.82 -20.77
CA ASP A 488 -8.28 3.82 -20.43
C ASP A 488 -8.77 5.16 -19.83
N LYS A 489 -7.88 6.13 -19.64
CA LYS A 489 -8.20 7.52 -19.21
C LYS A 489 -8.56 8.41 -20.38
#